data_8db85f6a07eb035b50d0afd7b2a48ce6
#
_entry.id   8db85f6a07eb035b50d0afd7b2a48ce6
#
_cell.length_a   1.000
_cell.length_b   1.000
_cell.length_c   1.000
_cell.angle_alpha   90.00
_cell.angle_beta   90.00
_cell.angle_gamma   90.00
#
_symmetry.space_group_name_H-M   'P 1'
#
loop_
_entity.id
_entity.type
_entity.pdbx_description
1 polymer ?
#
loop_
_entity_poly.entity_id
_entity_poly.type
_entity_poly.pdbx_seq_one_letter_code
_entity_poly.pdbx_strand_id
1 'polypeptide(L)'
;MRGKNKELILILIYILIFVIAFTDLRYYLGHSGLWRLLHHASVLGLTFLCVMGRITSGSLSRGFLSNYLVFFVFYELLVSALQSMFVIPMIFIDAVPWPIVFAFFYDYARINKLPDIMGRLTVLGMTGICLLSIPNILIQHRVKNGGALYATYYCFAFLPLLYMFCARRISALFTLLVILLMLLSLKRAAFIIVVGGVFLYSIVSVYVRSASRKRDRMFVLIFAGGICAAVLGVLLINRLHLNILKRLMGIFSDGGSGRTRIWRIILEHFHDSPLTQKVFGHGFHSVFYKVQTASIKRFAHNSLLETMYDYGVFGLMMVIFLMLLIIGATLMMIAMKYKYAPMMAFSLFPMGVLSVASYFFEQSYIILPICVMWGIAMGSFMGNDHADSGDAGRMQGSQQYTYTPLPAQKSEKKMEQSG
;
A
#
# COMPACT_ATOMS: atom_id res chain seq x y z
N MET A 1 -14.37 9.97 -24.81
CA MET A 1 -14.70 10.86 -23.65
C MET A 1 -13.83 12.10 -23.73
N ARG A 2 -14.39 13.31 -23.55
CA ARG A 2 -13.61 14.57 -23.45
C ARG A 2 -12.69 14.52 -22.23
N GLY A 3 -11.51 15.14 -22.29
CA GLY A 3 -10.48 15.04 -21.24
C GLY A 3 -10.97 15.32 -19.82
N LYS A 4 -11.86 16.29 -19.64
CA LYS A 4 -12.46 16.64 -18.33
C LYS A 4 -13.21 15.49 -17.64
N ASN A 5 -13.90 14.64 -18.40
CA ASN A 5 -14.64 13.50 -17.80
C ASN A 5 -13.70 12.40 -17.30
N LYS A 6 -12.55 12.19 -17.96
CA LYS A 6 -11.54 11.22 -17.49
C LYS A 6 -10.91 11.66 -16.18
N GLU A 7 -10.61 12.95 -16.07
CA GLU A 7 -10.05 13.54 -14.85
C GLU A 7 -11.05 13.47 -13.68
N LEU A 8 -12.32 13.76 -13.92
CA LEU A 8 -13.37 13.66 -12.90
C LEU A 8 -13.51 12.21 -12.38
N ILE A 9 -13.52 11.22 -13.27
CA ILE A 9 -13.57 9.80 -12.88
C ILE A 9 -12.37 9.43 -12.04
N LEU A 10 -11.15 9.84 -12.42
CA LEU A 10 -9.95 9.60 -11.62
C LEU A 10 -10.05 10.20 -10.22
N ILE A 11 -10.52 11.45 -10.11
CA ILE A 11 -10.70 12.14 -8.83
C ILE A 11 -11.72 11.39 -7.95
N LEU A 12 -12.84 10.98 -8.52
CA LEU A 12 -13.86 10.20 -7.80
C LEU A 12 -13.31 8.86 -7.31
N ILE A 13 -12.60 8.13 -8.16
CA ILE A 13 -11.93 6.88 -7.78
C ILE A 13 -10.94 7.13 -6.63
N TYR A 14 -10.15 8.20 -6.73
CA TYR A 14 -9.17 8.55 -5.70
C TYR A 14 -9.81 8.93 -4.36
N ILE A 15 -10.93 9.66 -4.37
CA ILE A 15 -11.72 10.00 -3.17
C ILE A 15 -12.28 8.71 -2.54
N LEU A 16 -12.80 7.77 -3.33
CA LEU A 16 -13.36 6.53 -2.82
C LEU A 16 -12.35 5.70 -2.02
N ILE A 17 -11.07 5.75 -2.37
CA ILE A 17 -10.01 5.06 -1.60
C ILE A 17 -9.93 5.59 -0.16
N PHE A 18 -10.08 6.90 0.03
CA PHE A 18 -10.16 7.49 1.37
C PHE A 18 -11.47 7.17 2.07
N VAL A 19 -12.58 7.18 1.33
CA VAL A 19 -13.90 6.81 1.89
C VAL A 19 -13.90 5.36 2.40
N ILE A 20 -13.26 4.45 1.67
CA ILE A 20 -13.10 3.05 2.10
C ILE A 20 -12.34 2.99 3.43
N ALA A 21 -11.21 3.70 3.54
CA ALA A 21 -10.44 3.75 4.77
C ALA A 21 -11.24 4.36 5.94
N PHE A 22 -11.99 5.44 5.69
CA PHE A 22 -12.82 6.07 6.72
C PHE A 22 -13.97 5.19 7.19
N THR A 23 -14.69 4.55 6.27
CA THR A 23 -15.83 3.70 6.61
C THR A 23 -15.39 2.47 7.38
N ASP A 24 -14.26 1.87 7.01
CA ASP A 24 -13.69 0.74 7.73
C ASP A 24 -13.22 1.14 9.14
N LEU A 25 -12.44 2.21 9.27
CA LEU A 25 -12.01 2.73 10.57
C LEU A 25 -13.19 3.11 11.47
N ARG A 26 -14.26 3.67 10.88
CA ARG A 26 -15.47 4.03 11.62
C ARG A 26 -16.28 2.80 12.05
N TYR A 27 -16.30 1.76 11.23
CA TYR A 27 -16.90 0.47 11.60
C TYR A 27 -16.25 -0.11 12.86
N TYR A 28 -14.91 -0.10 12.95
CA TYR A 28 -14.21 -0.59 14.15
C TYR A 28 -14.40 0.26 15.40
N LEU A 29 -14.78 1.54 15.28
CA LEU A 29 -15.11 2.37 16.42
C LEU A 29 -16.50 2.09 17.01
N GLY A 30 -17.47 1.75 16.17
CA GLY A 30 -18.87 1.67 16.59
C GLY A 30 -19.60 0.36 16.26
N HIS A 31 -18.96 -0.58 15.53
CA HIS A 31 -19.53 -1.85 15.07
C HIS A 31 -20.93 -1.74 14.41
N SER A 32 -21.25 -0.57 13.84
CA SER A 32 -22.53 -0.31 13.20
C SER A 32 -22.62 -0.99 11.84
N GLY A 33 -23.70 -1.74 11.60
CA GLY A 33 -23.96 -2.37 10.29
C GLY A 33 -24.01 -1.37 9.13
N LEU A 34 -24.41 -0.12 9.38
CA LEU A 34 -24.38 0.94 8.39
C LEU A 34 -22.97 1.23 7.87
N TRP A 35 -21.97 1.35 8.76
CA TRP A 35 -20.58 1.60 8.34
C TRP A 35 -20.01 0.44 7.56
N ARG A 36 -20.36 -0.79 7.91
CA ARG A 36 -19.98 -1.98 7.14
C ARG A 36 -20.61 -1.97 5.75
N LEU A 37 -21.90 -1.65 5.66
CA LEU A 37 -22.59 -1.53 4.37
C LEU A 37 -21.96 -0.44 3.50
N LEU A 38 -21.70 0.74 4.05
CA LEU A 38 -21.05 1.84 3.34
C LEU A 38 -19.63 1.46 2.87
N HIS A 39 -18.88 0.75 3.70
CA HIS A 39 -17.56 0.21 3.31
C HIS A 39 -17.67 -0.71 2.10
N HIS A 40 -18.54 -1.74 2.16
CA HIS A 40 -18.74 -2.68 1.06
C HIS A 40 -19.23 -1.97 -0.22
N ALA A 41 -20.20 -1.08 -0.10
CA ALA A 41 -20.69 -0.30 -1.23
C ALA A 41 -19.60 0.58 -1.87
N SER A 42 -18.72 1.17 -1.05
CA SER A 42 -17.60 1.99 -1.53
C SER A 42 -16.57 1.15 -2.28
N VAL A 43 -16.25 -0.06 -1.79
CA VAL A 43 -15.32 -0.98 -2.46
C VAL A 43 -15.87 -1.47 -3.79
N LEU A 44 -17.16 -1.86 -3.82
CA LEU A 44 -17.82 -2.27 -5.06
C LEU A 44 -17.92 -1.11 -6.06
N GLY A 45 -18.28 0.09 -5.59
CA GLY A 45 -18.33 1.30 -6.40
C GLY A 45 -16.96 1.67 -6.98
N LEU A 46 -15.90 1.58 -6.18
CA LEU A 46 -14.52 1.79 -6.63
C LEU A 46 -14.16 0.83 -7.77
N THR A 47 -14.39 -0.46 -7.55
CA THR A 47 -14.09 -1.52 -8.54
C THR A 47 -14.86 -1.30 -9.82
N PHE A 48 -16.17 -1.02 -9.72
CA PHE A 48 -17.03 -0.71 -10.86
C PHE A 48 -16.51 0.50 -11.65
N LEU A 49 -16.18 1.61 -10.98
CA LEU A 49 -15.66 2.82 -11.64
C LEU A 49 -14.32 2.57 -12.34
N CYS A 50 -13.43 1.78 -11.72
CA CYS A 50 -12.15 1.40 -12.34
C CYS A 50 -12.38 0.56 -13.62
N VAL A 51 -13.27 -0.43 -13.58
CA VAL A 51 -13.63 -1.25 -14.74
C VAL A 51 -14.25 -0.39 -15.84
N MET A 52 -15.25 0.45 -15.50
CA MET A 52 -15.91 1.35 -16.45
C MET A 52 -14.93 2.37 -17.04
N GLY A 53 -14.07 2.95 -16.22
CA GLY A 53 -13.01 3.86 -16.66
C GLY A 53 -12.05 3.20 -17.66
N ARG A 54 -11.73 1.93 -17.46
CA ARG A 54 -10.90 1.15 -18.40
C ARG A 54 -11.64 0.86 -19.72
N ILE A 55 -12.90 0.46 -19.67
CA ILE A 55 -13.71 0.17 -20.87
C ILE A 55 -13.89 1.43 -21.70
N THR A 56 -14.28 2.53 -21.06
CA THR A 56 -14.63 3.78 -21.76
C THR A 56 -13.42 4.57 -22.26
N SER A 57 -12.24 4.35 -21.69
CA SER A 57 -11.02 5.03 -22.15
C SER A 57 -10.49 4.51 -23.49
N GLY A 58 -11.09 3.46 -24.05
CA GLY A 58 -10.65 2.85 -25.32
C GLY A 58 -9.25 2.24 -25.27
N SER A 59 -8.60 2.31 -24.12
CA SER A 59 -7.22 1.89 -23.91
C SER A 59 -7.10 0.38 -23.70
N LEU A 60 -7.83 -0.44 -24.51
CA LEU A 60 -7.67 -1.90 -24.46
C LEU A 60 -6.30 -2.38 -25.00
N SER A 61 -5.51 -1.53 -25.67
CA SER A 61 -4.11 -1.81 -26.00
C SER A 61 -3.22 -1.64 -24.78
N ARG A 62 -3.32 -2.56 -23.86
CA ARG A 62 -2.82 -2.42 -22.49
C ARG A 62 -1.47 -3.07 -22.35
N GLY A 63 -0.69 -2.47 -21.46
CA GLY A 63 0.59 -3.05 -21.15
C GLY A 63 0.42 -4.46 -20.58
N PHE A 64 1.46 -5.27 -20.72
CA PHE A 64 1.51 -6.65 -20.20
C PHE A 64 1.02 -6.75 -18.76
N LEU A 65 1.48 -5.87 -17.86
CA LEU A 65 1.11 -5.87 -16.45
C LEU A 65 -0.39 -5.71 -16.23
N SER A 66 -1.04 -4.81 -16.97
CA SER A 66 -2.47 -4.57 -16.84
C SER A 66 -3.32 -5.78 -17.27
N ASN A 67 -2.92 -6.43 -18.36
CA ASN A 67 -3.57 -7.66 -18.82
C ASN A 67 -3.33 -8.82 -17.86
N TYR A 68 -2.13 -8.90 -17.31
CA TYR A 68 -1.76 -9.88 -16.29
C TYR A 68 -2.63 -9.76 -15.04
N LEU A 69 -2.84 -8.55 -14.52
CA LEU A 69 -3.68 -8.30 -13.34
C LEU A 69 -5.15 -8.68 -13.60
N VAL A 70 -5.68 -8.41 -14.80
CA VAL A 70 -7.04 -8.83 -15.17
C VAL A 70 -7.14 -10.34 -15.31
N PHE A 71 -6.14 -10.99 -15.90
CA PHE A 71 -6.07 -12.45 -15.97
C PHE A 71 -6.00 -13.08 -14.58
N PHE A 72 -5.25 -12.48 -13.66
CA PHE A 72 -5.18 -12.92 -12.27
C PHE A 72 -6.56 -12.90 -11.61
N VAL A 73 -7.32 -11.79 -11.73
CA VAL A 73 -8.71 -11.70 -11.23
C VAL A 73 -9.61 -12.77 -11.85
N PHE A 74 -9.51 -12.94 -13.17
CA PHE A 74 -10.29 -13.99 -13.86
C PHE A 74 -9.97 -15.38 -13.31
N TYR A 75 -8.69 -15.68 -13.07
CA TYR A 75 -8.25 -16.94 -12.49
C TYR A 75 -8.82 -17.15 -11.07
N GLU A 76 -8.74 -16.14 -10.19
CA GLU A 76 -9.31 -16.22 -8.85
C GLU A 76 -10.81 -16.51 -8.85
N LEU A 77 -11.55 -15.81 -9.72
CA LEU A 77 -13.00 -16.01 -9.89
C LEU A 77 -13.31 -17.41 -10.44
N LEU A 78 -12.59 -17.85 -11.45
CA LEU A 78 -12.77 -19.16 -12.07
C LEU A 78 -12.54 -20.28 -11.07
N VAL A 79 -11.41 -20.27 -10.36
CA VAL A 79 -11.08 -21.30 -9.36
C VAL A 79 -12.13 -21.31 -8.26
N SER A 80 -12.54 -20.14 -7.76
CA SER A 80 -13.55 -20.05 -6.71
C SER A 80 -14.91 -20.58 -7.15
N ALA A 81 -15.31 -20.32 -8.39
CA ALA A 81 -16.55 -20.85 -8.96
C ALA A 81 -16.49 -22.38 -9.13
N LEU A 82 -15.40 -22.91 -9.67
CA LEU A 82 -15.22 -24.35 -9.88
C LEU A 82 -15.16 -25.15 -8.58
N GLN A 83 -14.62 -24.56 -7.52
CA GLN A 83 -14.53 -25.17 -6.19
C GLN A 83 -15.78 -24.92 -5.32
N SER A 84 -16.85 -24.34 -5.87
CA SER A 84 -18.07 -23.97 -5.15
C SER A 84 -17.80 -23.07 -3.92
N MET A 85 -16.71 -22.30 -3.95
CA MET A 85 -16.32 -21.37 -2.90
C MET A 85 -16.66 -19.93 -3.27
N PHE A 86 -17.78 -19.74 -3.98
CA PHE A 86 -18.24 -18.44 -4.41
C PHE A 86 -18.97 -17.73 -3.26
N VAL A 87 -18.19 -17.23 -2.30
CA VAL A 87 -18.72 -16.46 -1.17
C VAL A 87 -18.95 -15.03 -1.63
N ILE A 88 -20.05 -14.81 -2.36
CA ILE A 88 -20.51 -13.47 -2.71
C ILE A 88 -21.13 -12.84 -1.44
N PRO A 89 -20.77 -11.58 -1.09
CA PRO A 89 -19.98 -10.60 -1.85
C PRO A 89 -18.47 -10.55 -1.52
N MET A 90 -17.95 -11.41 -0.64
CA MET A 90 -16.59 -11.26 -0.06
C MET A 90 -15.49 -11.27 -1.11
N ILE A 91 -15.58 -12.13 -2.14
CA ILE A 91 -14.55 -12.18 -3.19
C ILE A 91 -14.43 -10.83 -3.94
N PHE A 92 -15.56 -10.13 -4.16
CA PHE A 92 -15.59 -8.82 -4.81
C PHE A 92 -15.15 -7.67 -3.88
N ILE A 93 -15.00 -7.94 -2.60
CA ILE A 93 -14.53 -6.96 -1.61
C ILE A 93 -13.05 -7.16 -1.33
N ASP A 94 -12.61 -8.41 -1.18
CA ASP A 94 -11.27 -8.72 -0.67
C ASP A 94 -10.27 -9.10 -1.78
N ALA A 95 -10.66 -9.81 -2.84
CA ALA A 95 -9.74 -10.29 -3.89
C ALA A 95 -9.70 -9.38 -5.12
N VAL A 96 -10.86 -9.07 -5.69
CA VAL A 96 -10.98 -8.37 -6.99
C VAL A 96 -10.52 -6.90 -6.99
N PRO A 97 -10.73 -6.07 -5.95
CA PRO A 97 -10.51 -4.62 -6.05
C PRO A 97 -9.06 -4.23 -6.28
N TRP A 98 -8.11 -4.83 -5.56
CA TRP A 98 -6.71 -4.38 -5.61
C TRP A 98 -6.04 -4.58 -6.98
N PRO A 99 -6.21 -5.71 -7.70
CA PRO A 99 -5.62 -5.85 -9.03
C PRO A 99 -6.28 -4.91 -10.04
N ILE A 100 -7.59 -4.71 -9.93
CA ILE A 100 -8.34 -3.82 -10.84
C ILE A 100 -7.94 -2.36 -10.63
N VAL A 101 -7.79 -1.91 -9.38
CA VAL A 101 -7.30 -0.56 -9.04
C VAL A 101 -5.88 -0.36 -9.53
N PHE A 102 -5.00 -1.34 -9.29
CA PHE A 102 -3.63 -1.29 -9.79
C PHE A 102 -3.59 -1.15 -11.31
N ALA A 103 -4.33 -2.00 -12.03
CA ALA A 103 -4.41 -1.97 -13.49
C ALA A 103 -4.97 -0.64 -14.02
N PHE A 104 -5.99 -0.07 -13.37
CA PHE A 104 -6.57 1.20 -13.74
C PHE A 104 -5.56 2.36 -13.64
N PHE A 105 -4.89 2.49 -12.49
CA PHE A 105 -3.91 3.56 -12.28
C PHE A 105 -2.67 3.40 -13.15
N TYR A 106 -2.26 2.15 -13.44
CA TYR A 106 -1.18 1.86 -14.36
C TYR A 106 -1.53 2.33 -15.78
N ASP A 107 -2.69 1.93 -16.30
CA ASP A 107 -3.13 2.33 -17.65
C ASP A 107 -3.35 3.85 -17.74
N TYR A 108 -3.91 4.47 -16.69
CA TYR A 108 -4.16 5.91 -16.66
C TYR A 108 -2.85 6.71 -16.67
N ALA A 109 -1.93 6.39 -15.77
CA ALA A 109 -0.68 7.14 -15.59
C ALA A 109 0.31 6.93 -16.74
N ARG A 110 0.14 5.87 -17.53
CA ARG A 110 0.94 5.62 -18.72
C ARG A 110 0.64 6.62 -19.85
N ILE A 111 -0.59 7.11 -19.91
CA ILE A 111 -1.07 7.92 -21.05
C ILE A 111 -1.37 9.37 -20.63
N ASN A 112 -1.77 9.58 -19.37
CA ASN A 112 -2.28 10.86 -18.90
C ASN A 112 -1.42 11.41 -17.76
N LYS A 113 -1.36 12.73 -17.68
CA LYS A 113 -0.81 13.43 -16.52
C LYS A 113 -1.80 13.33 -15.35
N LEU A 114 -1.28 13.30 -14.14
CA LEU A 114 -2.08 13.27 -12.92
C LEU A 114 -2.51 14.69 -12.54
N PRO A 115 -3.76 14.88 -12.06
CA PRO A 115 -4.23 16.19 -11.62
C PRO A 115 -3.53 16.68 -10.35
N ASP A 116 -3.21 17.95 -10.27
CA ASP A 116 -2.55 18.57 -9.11
C ASP A 116 -3.38 18.49 -7.81
N ILE A 117 -4.71 18.39 -7.94
CA ILE A 117 -5.62 18.24 -6.79
C ILE A 117 -5.36 16.96 -5.97
N MET A 118 -4.74 15.94 -6.54
CA MET A 118 -4.44 14.68 -5.83
C MET A 118 -3.59 14.93 -4.58
N GLY A 119 -2.66 15.88 -4.64
CA GLY A 119 -1.86 16.26 -3.46
C GLY A 119 -2.70 16.81 -2.32
N ARG A 120 -3.66 17.69 -2.62
CA ARG A 120 -4.56 18.26 -1.60
C ARG A 120 -5.48 17.19 -1.01
N LEU A 121 -6.02 16.32 -1.85
CA LEU A 121 -6.86 15.20 -1.42
C LEU A 121 -6.07 14.22 -0.53
N THR A 122 -4.81 13.98 -0.86
CA THR A 122 -3.92 13.12 -0.05
C THR A 122 -3.70 13.70 1.35
N VAL A 123 -3.42 15.00 1.46
CA VAL A 123 -3.24 15.67 2.76
C VAL A 123 -4.53 15.59 3.57
N LEU A 124 -5.67 15.96 2.96
CA LEU A 124 -6.97 15.96 3.64
C LEU A 124 -7.35 14.54 4.11
N GLY A 125 -7.24 13.56 3.21
CA GLY A 125 -7.54 12.17 3.52
C GLY A 125 -6.64 11.61 4.62
N MET A 126 -5.33 11.85 4.53
CA MET A 126 -4.38 11.39 5.55
C MET A 126 -4.61 12.04 6.91
N THR A 127 -4.98 13.33 6.94
CA THR A 127 -5.37 14.00 8.18
C THR A 127 -6.55 13.30 8.83
N GLY A 128 -7.60 13.01 8.06
CA GLY A 128 -8.76 12.29 8.59
C GLY A 128 -8.44 10.88 9.06
N ILE A 129 -7.60 10.12 8.32
CA ILE A 129 -7.15 8.79 8.73
C ILE A 129 -6.38 8.86 10.06
N CYS A 130 -5.46 9.80 10.22
CA CYS A 130 -4.73 9.98 11.48
C CYS A 130 -5.66 10.34 12.64
N LEU A 131 -6.61 11.25 12.42
CA LEU A 131 -7.59 11.65 13.43
C LEU A 131 -8.49 10.47 13.86
N LEU A 132 -8.96 9.64 12.93
CA LEU A 132 -9.74 8.45 13.25
C LEU A 132 -8.91 7.32 13.85
N SER A 133 -7.61 7.27 13.56
CA SER A 133 -6.71 6.26 14.11
C SER A 133 -6.43 6.45 15.60
N ILE A 134 -6.42 7.70 16.09
CA ILE A 134 -6.18 8.01 17.51
C ILE A 134 -7.20 7.31 18.42
N PRO A 135 -8.53 7.52 18.26
CA PRO A 135 -9.51 6.85 19.12
C PRO A 135 -9.48 5.32 18.94
N ASN A 136 -9.25 4.80 17.73
CA ASN A 136 -9.09 3.36 17.49
C ASN A 136 -7.95 2.76 18.33
N ILE A 137 -6.80 3.42 18.36
CA ILE A 137 -5.63 2.97 19.13
C ILE A 137 -5.92 3.07 20.64
N LEU A 138 -6.53 4.16 21.11
CA LEU A 138 -6.84 4.35 22.52
C LEU A 138 -7.89 3.36 23.04
N ILE A 139 -8.92 3.07 22.24
CA ILE A 139 -9.95 2.07 22.59
C ILE A 139 -9.36 0.67 22.67
N GLN A 140 -8.43 0.32 21.78
CA GLN A 140 -7.77 -0.97 21.83
C GLN A 140 -7.02 -1.21 23.15
N HIS A 141 -6.39 -0.19 23.70
CA HIS A 141 -5.72 -0.31 25.01
C HIS A 141 -6.70 -0.66 26.13
N ARG A 142 -7.98 -0.23 26.03
CA ARG A 142 -9.01 -0.50 27.02
C ARG A 142 -9.76 -1.81 26.78
N VAL A 143 -10.09 -2.14 25.54
CA VAL A 143 -11.06 -3.19 25.19
C VAL A 143 -10.45 -4.38 24.44
N LYS A 144 -9.17 -4.34 24.07
CA LYS A 144 -8.47 -5.38 23.28
C LYS A 144 -9.18 -5.75 21.97
N ASN A 145 -9.92 -4.85 21.35
CA ASN A 145 -10.57 -5.11 20.08
C ASN A 145 -9.56 -4.99 18.90
N GLY A 146 -9.90 -5.59 17.75
CA GLY A 146 -9.00 -5.62 16.57
C GLY A 146 -8.83 -4.29 15.82
N GLY A 147 -9.59 -3.24 16.17
CA GLY A 147 -9.68 -2.01 15.39
C GLY A 147 -8.37 -1.26 15.16
N ALA A 148 -7.47 -1.28 16.16
CA ALA A 148 -6.17 -0.63 15.99
C ALA A 148 -5.26 -1.31 14.95
N LEU A 149 -5.50 -2.58 14.61
CA LEU A 149 -4.75 -3.28 13.58
C LEU A 149 -4.93 -2.57 12.22
N TYR A 150 -6.16 -2.32 11.84
CA TYR A 150 -6.52 -1.69 10.57
C TYR A 150 -6.11 -0.21 10.55
N ALA A 151 -6.31 0.51 11.64
CA ALA A 151 -5.86 1.89 11.77
C ALA A 151 -4.36 2.05 11.48
N THR A 152 -3.54 1.15 12.04
CA THR A 152 -2.09 1.18 11.80
C THR A 152 -1.74 0.88 10.33
N TYR A 153 -2.45 -0.06 9.71
CA TYR A 153 -2.19 -0.43 8.32
C TYR A 153 -2.56 0.70 7.36
N TYR A 154 -3.69 1.37 7.55
CA TYR A 154 -4.02 2.55 6.75
C TYR A 154 -3.01 3.68 6.92
N CYS A 155 -2.55 3.96 8.15
CA CYS A 155 -1.57 5.01 8.38
C CYS A 155 -0.29 4.84 7.54
N PHE A 156 0.27 3.65 7.44
CA PHE A 156 1.47 3.46 6.64
C PHE A 156 1.19 3.29 5.14
N ALA A 157 0.04 2.70 4.77
CA ALA A 157 -0.29 2.41 3.37
C ALA A 157 -0.42 3.68 2.52
N PHE A 158 -0.85 4.78 3.12
CA PHE A 158 -0.97 6.08 2.46
C PHE A 158 0.35 6.91 2.43
N LEU A 159 1.38 6.56 3.19
CA LEU A 159 2.65 7.29 3.19
C LEU A 159 3.31 7.42 1.81
N PRO A 160 3.36 6.36 0.97
CA PRO A 160 3.92 6.48 -0.37
C PRO A 160 3.21 7.53 -1.24
N LEU A 161 1.88 7.66 -1.12
CA LEU A 161 1.11 8.68 -1.83
C LEU A 161 1.43 10.09 -1.33
N LEU A 162 1.63 10.28 -0.02
CA LEU A 162 2.12 11.55 0.52
C LEU A 162 3.49 11.92 -0.04
N TYR A 163 4.41 10.97 -0.11
CA TYR A 163 5.74 11.20 -0.69
C TYR A 163 5.68 11.51 -2.18
N MET A 164 4.68 10.99 -2.89
CA MET A 164 4.49 11.19 -4.32
C MET A 164 3.91 12.58 -4.64
N PHE A 165 2.94 13.04 -3.86
CA PHE A 165 2.13 14.21 -4.20
C PHE A 165 2.37 15.44 -3.33
N CYS A 166 3.05 15.31 -2.18
CA CYS A 166 3.15 16.39 -1.22
C CYS A 166 4.58 16.92 -1.07
N ALA A 167 4.68 18.16 -0.63
CA ALA A 167 5.97 18.76 -0.31
C ALA A 167 6.68 17.99 0.80
N ARG A 168 8.03 17.92 0.72
CA ARG A 168 8.86 17.15 1.65
C ARG A 168 8.59 17.46 3.13
N ARG A 169 8.31 18.72 3.48
CA ARG A 169 8.01 19.13 4.87
C ARG A 169 6.71 18.48 5.38
N ILE A 170 5.66 18.49 4.54
CA ILE A 170 4.37 17.88 4.87
C ILE A 170 4.53 16.37 5.02
N SER A 171 5.20 15.73 4.07
CA SER A 171 5.45 14.28 4.13
C SER A 171 6.26 13.89 5.36
N ALA A 172 7.27 14.67 5.76
CA ALA A 172 8.06 14.43 6.96
C ALA A 172 7.22 14.55 8.24
N LEU A 173 6.34 15.57 8.33
CA LEU A 173 5.43 15.74 9.46
C LEU A 173 4.50 14.53 9.63
N PHE A 174 3.84 14.10 8.55
CA PHE A 174 2.97 12.92 8.59
C PHE A 174 3.75 11.64 8.88
N THR A 175 4.96 11.49 8.37
CA THR A 175 5.83 10.34 8.69
C THR A 175 6.10 10.27 10.19
N LEU A 176 6.47 11.40 10.81
CA LEU A 176 6.69 11.47 12.26
C LEU A 176 5.40 11.11 13.02
N LEU A 177 4.26 11.68 12.62
CA LEU A 177 2.97 11.37 13.22
C LEU A 177 2.62 9.88 13.10
N VAL A 178 2.81 9.28 11.93
CA VAL A 178 2.57 7.84 11.72
C VAL A 178 3.49 6.98 12.57
N ILE A 179 4.78 7.29 12.67
CA ILE A 179 5.72 6.59 13.58
C ILE A 179 5.23 6.68 15.02
N LEU A 180 4.79 7.84 15.47
CA LEU A 180 4.24 8.02 16.81
C LEU A 180 2.98 7.18 17.03
N LEU A 181 2.04 7.18 16.08
CA LEU A 181 0.84 6.32 16.14
C LEU A 181 1.19 4.84 16.16
N MET A 182 2.22 4.42 15.41
CA MET A 182 2.70 3.02 15.44
C MET A 182 3.27 2.63 16.80
N LEU A 183 4.05 3.52 17.42
CA LEU A 183 4.57 3.30 18.78
C LEU A 183 3.42 3.17 19.79
N LEU A 184 2.43 4.05 19.71
CA LEU A 184 1.26 4.02 20.58
C LEU A 184 0.40 2.78 20.37
N SER A 185 0.34 2.23 19.16
CA SER A 185 -0.47 1.05 18.84
C SER A 185 0.07 -0.26 19.39
N LEU A 186 1.33 -0.32 19.81
CA LEU A 186 2.04 -1.51 20.24
C LEU A 186 2.04 -2.67 19.21
N LYS A 187 1.78 -2.37 17.93
CA LYS A 187 1.80 -3.35 16.83
C LYS A 187 3.22 -3.51 16.29
N ARG A 188 3.89 -4.58 16.68
CA ARG A 188 5.28 -4.89 16.32
C ARG A 188 5.49 -4.87 14.79
N ALA A 189 4.63 -5.57 14.04
CA ALA A 189 4.75 -5.66 12.58
C ALA A 189 4.58 -4.28 11.92
N ALA A 190 3.59 -3.48 12.32
CA ALA A 190 3.36 -2.16 11.76
C ALA A 190 4.54 -1.21 12.02
N PHE A 191 5.12 -1.25 13.23
CA PHE A 191 6.31 -0.46 13.56
C PHE A 191 7.52 -0.84 12.70
N ILE A 192 7.81 -2.15 12.59
CA ILE A 192 8.91 -2.66 11.75
C ILE A 192 8.72 -2.23 10.29
N ILE A 193 7.48 -2.34 9.77
CA ILE A 193 7.13 -1.97 8.40
C ILE A 193 7.38 -0.48 8.14
N VAL A 194 6.91 0.38 9.04
CA VAL A 194 7.07 1.84 8.85
C VAL A 194 8.54 2.23 8.94
N VAL A 195 9.25 1.75 9.96
CA VAL A 195 10.67 2.08 10.14
C VAL A 195 11.51 1.55 8.97
N GLY A 196 11.32 0.29 8.58
CA GLY A 196 12.04 -0.31 7.45
C GLY A 196 11.68 0.35 6.12
N GLY A 197 10.40 0.63 5.89
CA GLY A 197 9.95 1.32 4.69
C GLY A 197 10.50 2.75 4.58
N VAL A 198 10.44 3.54 5.67
CA VAL A 198 11.01 4.90 5.72
C VAL A 198 12.53 4.87 5.54
N PHE A 199 13.21 3.87 6.09
CA PHE A 199 14.66 3.68 5.92
C PHE A 199 15.00 3.43 4.44
N LEU A 200 14.34 2.49 3.78
CA LEU A 200 14.53 2.22 2.35
C LEU A 200 14.19 3.44 1.50
N TYR A 201 13.07 4.12 1.77
CA TYR A 201 12.72 5.37 1.11
C TYR A 201 13.82 6.42 1.23
N SER A 202 14.40 6.56 2.42
CA SER A 202 15.43 7.58 2.70
C SER A 202 16.71 7.29 1.94
N ILE A 203 17.18 6.03 1.97
CA ILE A 203 18.38 5.60 1.25
C ILE A 203 18.21 5.84 -0.25
N VAL A 204 17.12 5.35 -0.83
CA VAL A 204 16.88 5.48 -2.27
C VAL A 204 16.64 6.94 -2.65
N SER A 205 15.96 7.72 -1.81
CA SER A 205 15.76 9.16 -2.04
C SER A 205 17.08 9.93 -2.10
N VAL A 206 18.03 9.60 -1.21
CA VAL A 206 19.37 10.19 -1.25
C VAL A 206 20.14 9.76 -2.50
N TYR A 207 20.07 8.48 -2.86
CA TYR A 207 20.72 7.96 -4.05
C TYR A 207 20.22 8.63 -5.33
N VAL A 208 18.89 8.76 -5.46
CA VAL A 208 18.26 9.33 -6.67
C VAL A 208 18.48 10.84 -6.80
N ARG A 209 18.41 11.58 -5.67
CA ARG A 209 18.33 13.06 -5.69
C ARG A 209 19.63 13.79 -5.40
N SER A 210 20.66 13.12 -4.88
CA SER A 210 21.88 13.79 -4.41
C SER A 210 23.06 13.61 -5.34
N ALA A 211 23.83 14.71 -5.53
CA ALA A 211 25.17 14.64 -6.12
C ALA A 211 26.11 13.80 -5.23
N SER A 212 27.11 13.12 -5.84
CA SER A 212 27.95 12.12 -5.18
C SER A 212 28.49 12.53 -3.81
N ARG A 213 29.18 13.68 -3.72
CA ARG A 213 29.82 14.17 -2.49
C ARG A 213 28.84 14.51 -1.34
N LYS A 214 27.61 14.92 -1.69
CA LYS A 214 26.54 15.23 -0.74
C LYS A 214 25.81 13.96 -0.28
N ARG A 215 25.77 12.97 -1.17
CA ARG A 215 25.15 11.67 -0.95
C ARG A 215 25.79 10.92 0.20
N ASP A 216 27.13 10.84 0.19
CA ASP A 216 27.84 10.05 1.22
C ASP A 216 27.65 10.65 2.62
N ARG A 217 27.69 11.97 2.76
CA ARG A 217 27.36 12.64 4.04
C ARG A 217 25.91 12.37 4.49
N MET A 218 24.95 12.38 3.55
CA MET A 218 23.54 12.10 3.87
C MET A 218 23.33 10.66 4.28
N PHE A 219 24.04 9.70 3.69
CA PHE A 219 23.98 8.31 4.14
C PHE A 219 24.47 8.17 5.59
N VAL A 220 25.61 8.75 5.92
CA VAL A 220 26.13 8.76 7.29
C VAL A 220 25.10 9.36 8.25
N LEU A 221 24.45 10.49 7.90
CA LEU A 221 23.42 11.11 8.74
C LEU A 221 22.18 10.24 8.91
N ILE A 222 21.75 9.53 7.87
CA ILE A 222 20.59 8.61 7.95
C ILE A 222 20.93 7.44 8.87
N PHE A 223 22.09 6.83 8.72
CA PHE A 223 22.53 5.73 9.57
C PHE A 223 22.74 6.17 11.02
N ALA A 224 23.42 7.28 11.24
CA ALA A 224 23.63 7.84 12.58
C ALA A 224 22.30 8.23 13.23
N GLY A 225 21.41 8.91 12.49
CA GLY A 225 20.07 9.26 12.96
C GLY A 225 19.21 8.03 13.26
N GLY A 226 19.29 6.99 12.44
CA GLY A 226 18.62 5.71 12.68
C GLY A 226 19.11 5.02 13.95
N ILE A 227 20.42 4.99 14.18
CA ILE A 227 21.02 4.45 15.42
C ILE A 227 20.59 5.29 16.64
N CYS A 228 20.69 6.61 16.56
CA CYS A 228 20.25 7.50 17.64
C CYS A 228 18.74 7.31 17.95
N ALA A 229 17.90 7.22 16.92
CA ALA A 229 16.46 6.98 17.10
C ALA A 229 16.17 5.61 17.74
N ALA A 230 16.93 4.57 17.36
CA ALA A 230 16.82 3.25 17.96
C ALA A 230 17.22 3.26 19.44
N VAL A 231 18.36 3.89 19.78
CA VAL A 231 18.84 4.02 21.16
C VAL A 231 17.85 4.82 22.01
N LEU A 232 17.40 5.99 21.52
CA LEU A 232 16.39 6.80 22.20
C LEU A 232 15.07 6.05 22.37
N GLY A 233 14.65 5.29 21.35
CA GLY A 233 13.48 4.43 21.42
C GLY A 233 13.59 3.39 22.53
N VAL A 234 14.73 2.70 22.63
CA VAL A 234 15.01 1.73 23.71
C VAL A 234 15.00 2.41 25.08
N LEU A 235 15.65 3.57 25.22
CA LEU A 235 15.70 4.31 26.48
C LEU A 235 14.30 4.80 26.92
N LEU A 236 13.50 5.32 25.99
CA LEU A 236 12.11 5.74 26.25
C LEU A 236 11.22 4.56 26.65
N ILE A 237 11.33 3.43 25.93
CA ILE A 237 10.61 2.19 26.24
C ILE A 237 10.95 1.69 27.64
N ASN A 238 12.23 1.72 28.02
CA ASN A 238 12.67 1.32 29.34
C ASN A 238 12.16 2.29 30.45
N ARG A 239 12.22 3.61 30.20
CA ARG A 239 11.72 4.60 31.16
C ARG A 239 10.21 4.57 31.36
N LEU A 240 9.45 4.31 30.29
CA LEU A 240 7.99 4.25 30.33
C LEU A 240 7.45 2.89 30.79
N HIS A 241 8.31 1.96 31.24
CA HIS A 241 7.94 0.58 31.60
C HIS A 241 7.04 -0.12 30.56
N LEU A 242 7.14 0.31 29.30
CA LEU A 242 6.37 -0.29 28.21
C LEU A 242 6.96 -1.68 27.94
N ASN A 243 6.15 -2.73 28.12
CA ASN A 243 6.53 -4.12 27.83
C ASN A 243 6.81 -4.40 26.35
N ILE A 244 7.14 -3.37 25.55
CA ILE A 244 7.40 -3.45 24.11
C ILE A 244 8.66 -4.28 23.84
N LEU A 245 9.75 -4.08 24.61
CA LEU A 245 10.99 -4.85 24.46
C LEU A 245 10.76 -6.33 24.75
N LYS A 246 10.08 -6.66 25.84
CA LYS A 246 9.68 -8.06 26.13
C LYS A 246 8.82 -8.63 24.99
N ARG A 247 7.92 -7.82 24.42
CA ARG A 247 7.09 -8.24 23.27
C ARG A 247 7.87 -8.33 21.96
N LEU A 248 8.88 -7.48 21.71
CA LEU A 248 9.77 -7.58 20.53
C LEU A 248 10.69 -8.79 20.64
N MET A 249 11.30 -9.02 21.82
CA MET A 249 12.10 -10.22 22.06
C MET A 249 11.28 -11.51 22.00
N GLY A 250 10.01 -11.45 22.44
CA GLY A 250 9.06 -12.55 22.33
C GLY A 250 8.75 -13.00 20.91
N ILE A 251 9.10 -12.21 19.85
CA ILE A 251 8.96 -12.66 18.46
C ILE A 251 9.80 -13.93 18.21
N PHE A 252 10.96 -14.02 18.83
CA PHE A 252 11.87 -15.15 18.67
C PHE A 252 11.58 -16.32 19.63
N SER A 253 10.90 -16.06 20.75
CA SER A 253 10.66 -17.06 21.79
C SER A 253 9.27 -17.68 21.78
N ASP A 254 8.22 -16.97 21.32
CA ASP A 254 6.85 -17.47 21.37
C ASP A 254 6.37 -18.19 20.09
N GLY A 255 7.32 -18.65 19.24
CA GLY A 255 7.03 -19.48 18.06
C GLY A 255 6.05 -18.83 17.08
N GLY A 256 6.05 -17.49 16.98
CA GLY A 256 5.18 -16.75 16.06
C GLY A 256 3.73 -16.68 16.51
N SER A 257 3.43 -16.64 17.82
CA SER A 257 2.07 -16.48 18.38
C SER A 257 1.10 -17.61 17.94
N GLY A 258 1.60 -18.84 17.85
CA GLY A 258 0.82 -20.01 17.46
C GLY A 258 0.57 -20.16 15.95
N ARG A 259 1.13 -19.28 15.12
CA ARG A 259 0.97 -19.34 13.65
C ARG A 259 1.64 -20.57 13.04
N THR A 260 2.78 -20.99 13.56
CA THR A 260 3.50 -22.20 13.10
C THR A 260 2.61 -23.46 13.18
N ARG A 261 1.75 -23.58 14.22
CA ARG A 261 0.79 -24.65 14.32
C ARG A 261 -0.28 -24.57 13.22
N ILE A 262 -0.80 -23.37 12.94
CA ILE A 262 -1.79 -23.14 11.89
C ILE A 262 -1.18 -23.49 10.53
N TRP A 263 0.03 -23.02 10.25
CA TRP A 263 0.74 -23.30 9.00
C TRP A 263 0.97 -24.78 8.76
N ARG A 264 1.36 -25.52 9.82
CA ARG A 264 1.53 -26.96 9.74
C ARG A 264 0.23 -27.64 9.32
N ILE A 265 -0.90 -27.33 9.96
CA ILE A 265 -2.20 -27.90 9.64
C ILE A 265 -2.60 -27.60 8.19
N ILE A 266 -2.37 -26.37 7.72
CA ILE A 266 -2.66 -25.98 6.34
C ILE A 266 -1.79 -26.81 5.35
N LEU A 267 -0.50 -26.96 5.65
CA LEU A 267 0.44 -27.71 4.81
C LEU A 267 0.10 -29.22 4.78
N GLU A 268 -0.28 -29.82 5.92
CA GLU A 268 -0.74 -31.20 6.01
C GLU A 268 -2.00 -31.38 5.14
N HIS A 269 -3.00 -30.49 5.31
CA HIS A 269 -4.23 -30.52 4.51
C HIS A 269 -3.96 -30.34 3.01
N PHE A 270 -3.04 -29.45 2.66
CA PHE A 270 -2.62 -29.25 1.26
C PHE A 270 -1.88 -30.48 0.72
N HIS A 271 -1.04 -31.12 1.53
CA HIS A 271 -0.33 -32.34 1.15
C HIS A 271 -1.29 -33.48 0.83
N ASP A 272 -2.37 -33.63 1.60
CA ASP A 272 -3.36 -34.68 1.43
C ASP A 272 -4.40 -34.38 0.33
N SER A 273 -4.38 -33.17 -0.23
CA SER A 273 -5.32 -32.75 -1.28
C SER A 273 -5.05 -33.45 -2.61
N PRO A 274 -6.08 -33.69 -3.46
CA PRO A 274 -5.92 -34.15 -4.83
C PRO A 274 -5.00 -33.25 -5.66
N LEU A 275 -4.34 -33.81 -6.67
CA LEU A 275 -3.39 -33.09 -7.52
C LEU A 275 -4.02 -31.85 -8.18
N THR A 276 -5.28 -31.94 -8.62
CA THR A 276 -6.02 -30.80 -9.20
C THR A 276 -6.14 -29.65 -8.23
N GLN A 277 -6.41 -29.90 -6.96
CA GLN A 277 -6.49 -28.87 -5.93
C GLN A 277 -5.12 -28.35 -5.50
N LYS A 278 -4.07 -29.18 -5.55
CA LYS A 278 -2.68 -28.71 -5.35
C LYS A 278 -2.27 -27.72 -6.44
N VAL A 279 -2.65 -27.99 -7.69
CA VAL A 279 -2.28 -27.13 -8.83
C VAL A 279 -3.14 -25.89 -8.90
N PHE A 280 -4.46 -26.01 -8.78
CA PHE A 280 -5.42 -24.92 -9.03
C PHE A 280 -6.08 -24.36 -7.76
N GLY A 281 -5.88 -25.01 -6.60
CA GLY A 281 -6.38 -24.53 -5.32
C GLY A 281 -7.77 -25.04 -4.94
N HIS A 282 -8.24 -24.55 -3.79
CA HIS A 282 -9.50 -24.96 -3.16
C HIS A 282 -10.60 -23.88 -3.27
N GLY A 283 -10.28 -22.74 -3.85
CA GLY A 283 -11.16 -21.56 -3.96
C GLY A 283 -10.96 -20.55 -2.84
N PHE A 284 -11.53 -19.37 -3.03
CA PHE A 284 -11.39 -18.21 -2.16
C PHE A 284 -11.74 -18.48 -0.70
N HIS A 285 -10.89 -18.05 0.22
CA HIS A 285 -11.03 -18.22 1.67
C HIS A 285 -11.17 -19.68 2.14
N SER A 286 -10.70 -20.64 1.35
CA SER A 286 -10.79 -22.07 1.68
C SER A 286 -10.04 -22.43 2.96
N VAL A 287 -8.95 -21.73 3.27
CA VAL A 287 -8.27 -21.89 4.57
C VAL A 287 -9.25 -21.69 5.72
N PHE A 288 -10.06 -20.62 5.69
CA PHE A 288 -11.02 -20.33 6.73
C PHE A 288 -12.18 -21.34 6.78
N TYR A 289 -12.68 -21.77 5.63
CA TYR A 289 -13.89 -22.62 5.55
C TYR A 289 -13.63 -24.11 5.54
N LYS A 290 -12.51 -24.58 4.96
CA LYS A 290 -12.21 -26.01 4.78
C LYS A 290 -11.19 -26.58 5.77
N VAL A 291 -10.24 -25.77 6.24
CA VAL A 291 -9.20 -26.22 7.20
C VAL A 291 -9.67 -26.09 8.66
N GLN A 292 -10.98 -26.18 8.89
CA GLN A 292 -11.53 -26.04 10.24
C GLN A 292 -11.28 -27.31 11.05
N THR A 293 -10.43 -27.22 12.06
CA THR A 293 -10.49 -28.13 13.22
C THR A 293 -11.32 -27.47 14.32
N ALA A 294 -11.93 -28.25 15.23
CA ALA A 294 -12.79 -27.76 16.33
C ALA A 294 -12.12 -26.65 17.19
N SER A 295 -10.82 -26.46 17.07
CA SER A 295 -10.02 -25.46 17.79
C SER A 295 -9.52 -24.28 16.95
N ILE A 296 -9.65 -24.27 15.60
CA ILE A 296 -9.01 -23.28 14.74
C ILE A 296 -9.96 -22.84 13.60
N LYS A 297 -10.75 -21.79 13.85
CA LYS A 297 -11.39 -21.00 12.79
C LYS A 297 -10.54 -19.75 12.55
N ARG A 298 -9.47 -19.87 11.78
CA ARG A 298 -8.53 -18.76 11.56
C ARG A 298 -7.92 -18.85 10.17
N PHE A 299 -7.62 -17.71 9.61
CA PHE A 299 -6.79 -17.57 8.41
C PHE A 299 -5.32 -17.91 8.72
N ALA A 300 -4.53 -18.17 7.67
CA ALA A 300 -3.10 -18.49 7.79
C ALA A 300 -2.27 -17.36 8.42
N HIS A 301 -2.68 -16.11 8.29
CA HIS A 301 -1.86 -14.94 8.57
C HIS A 301 -0.50 -14.98 7.84
N ASN A 302 -0.52 -15.48 6.62
CA ASN A 302 0.58 -15.57 5.69
C ASN A 302 -0.02 -15.62 4.29
N SER A 303 0.08 -14.51 3.54
CA SER A 303 -0.54 -14.38 2.22
C SER A 303 -0.07 -15.41 1.21
N LEU A 304 1.22 -15.77 1.25
CA LEU A 304 1.76 -16.75 0.31
C LEU A 304 1.18 -18.15 0.57
N LEU A 305 1.07 -18.55 1.84
CA LEU A 305 0.49 -19.82 2.22
C LEU A 305 -1.02 -19.87 1.94
N GLU A 306 -1.72 -18.77 2.18
CA GLU A 306 -3.15 -18.63 1.92
C GLU A 306 -3.42 -18.69 0.41
N THR A 307 -2.67 -17.92 -0.38
CA THR A 307 -2.74 -17.97 -1.84
C THR A 307 -2.45 -19.39 -2.39
N MET A 308 -1.44 -20.05 -1.82
CA MET A 308 -1.10 -21.43 -2.22
C MET A 308 -2.26 -22.39 -1.93
N TYR A 309 -2.93 -22.29 -0.80
CA TYR A 309 -4.05 -23.14 -0.47
C TYR A 309 -5.30 -22.79 -1.27
N ASP A 310 -5.64 -21.51 -1.36
CA ASP A 310 -6.86 -21.04 -2.02
C ASP A 310 -6.80 -21.16 -3.55
N TYR A 311 -5.64 -20.86 -4.16
CA TYR A 311 -5.47 -20.79 -5.62
C TYR A 311 -4.40 -21.74 -6.18
N GLY A 312 -3.91 -22.65 -5.36
CA GLY A 312 -2.94 -23.67 -5.74
C GLY A 312 -1.53 -23.12 -5.99
N VAL A 313 -0.64 -24.02 -6.41
CA VAL A 313 0.73 -23.66 -6.79
C VAL A 313 0.72 -22.66 -7.95
N PHE A 314 -0.24 -22.77 -8.88
CA PHE A 314 -0.35 -21.85 -10.02
C PHE A 314 -0.68 -20.42 -9.56
N GLY A 315 -1.65 -20.23 -8.64
CA GLY A 315 -1.95 -18.92 -8.05
C GLY A 315 -0.78 -18.35 -7.26
N LEU A 316 -0.07 -19.19 -6.48
CA LEU A 316 1.15 -18.79 -5.79
C LEU A 316 2.23 -18.30 -6.77
N MET A 317 2.47 -19.04 -7.87
CA MET A 317 3.42 -18.61 -8.90
C MET A 317 3.02 -17.27 -9.52
N MET A 318 1.74 -17.02 -9.74
CA MET A 318 1.26 -15.71 -10.22
C MET A 318 1.58 -14.59 -9.22
N VAL A 319 1.30 -14.76 -7.94
CA VAL A 319 1.62 -13.73 -6.93
C VAL A 319 3.13 -13.50 -6.82
N ILE A 320 3.94 -14.57 -6.79
CA ILE A 320 5.41 -14.45 -6.78
C ILE A 320 5.91 -13.70 -8.02
N PHE A 321 5.38 -14.03 -9.20
CA PHE A 321 5.75 -13.34 -10.43
C PHE A 321 5.40 -11.85 -10.39
N LEU A 322 4.22 -11.48 -9.86
CA LEU A 322 3.86 -10.08 -9.63
C LEU A 322 4.84 -9.38 -8.68
N MET A 323 5.20 -10.04 -7.57
CA MET A 323 6.20 -9.49 -6.63
C MET A 323 7.54 -9.26 -7.32
N LEU A 324 7.99 -10.20 -8.17
CA LEU A 324 9.23 -10.06 -8.95
C LEU A 324 9.14 -8.92 -9.96
N LEU A 325 7.99 -8.72 -10.61
CA LEU A 325 7.77 -7.57 -11.51
C LEU A 325 7.88 -6.24 -10.75
N ILE A 326 7.29 -6.14 -9.56
CA ILE A 326 7.36 -4.92 -8.72
C ILE A 326 8.79 -4.67 -8.26
N ILE A 327 9.50 -5.71 -7.82
CA ILE A 327 10.92 -5.63 -7.43
C ILE A 327 11.77 -5.19 -8.62
N GLY A 328 11.62 -5.84 -9.77
CA GLY A 328 12.36 -5.53 -11.00
C GLY A 328 12.13 -4.09 -11.46
N ALA A 329 10.86 -3.64 -11.50
CA ALA A 329 10.52 -2.26 -11.81
C ALA A 329 11.15 -1.27 -10.82
N THR A 330 11.15 -1.60 -9.52
CA THR A 330 11.79 -0.77 -8.49
C THR A 330 13.29 -0.65 -8.73
N LEU A 331 13.97 -1.76 -9.00
CA LEU A 331 15.42 -1.76 -9.28
C LEU A 331 15.76 -0.97 -10.55
N MET A 332 14.97 -1.13 -11.62
CA MET A 332 15.12 -0.33 -12.84
C MET A 332 14.93 1.17 -12.56
N MET A 333 13.88 1.55 -11.82
CA MET A 333 13.65 2.94 -11.44
C MET A 333 14.79 3.51 -10.58
N ILE A 334 15.39 2.71 -9.70
CA ILE A 334 16.57 3.11 -8.91
C ILE A 334 17.77 3.32 -9.83
N ALA A 335 18.06 2.38 -10.73
CA ALA A 335 19.18 2.47 -11.66
C ALA A 335 19.07 3.71 -12.56
N MET A 336 17.86 4.00 -13.07
CA MET A 336 17.57 5.17 -13.90
C MET A 336 17.34 6.45 -13.08
N LYS A 337 17.49 6.43 -11.78
CA LYS A 337 17.25 7.56 -10.85
C LYS A 337 15.86 8.18 -11.03
N TYR A 338 14.88 7.38 -11.33
CA TYR A 338 13.52 7.85 -11.56
C TYR A 338 12.88 8.41 -10.27
N LYS A 339 12.12 9.50 -10.42
CA LYS A 339 11.57 10.26 -9.28
C LYS A 339 10.72 9.45 -8.31
N TYR A 340 10.06 8.37 -8.76
CA TYR A 340 9.18 7.52 -7.94
C TYR A 340 9.91 6.30 -7.35
N ALA A 341 11.17 6.05 -7.66
CA ALA A 341 11.95 4.94 -7.10
C ALA A 341 11.93 4.88 -5.56
N PRO A 342 12.03 6.00 -4.81
CA PRO A 342 11.99 5.95 -3.35
C PRO A 342 10.66 5.42 -2.79
N MET A 343 9.52 5.79 -3.42
CA MET A 343 8.19 5.33 -3.01
C MET A 343 8.01 3.83 -3.29
N MET A 344 8.49 3.39 -4.45
CA MET A 344 8.52 1.97 -4.79
C MET A 344 9.36 1.18 -3.79
N ALA A 345 10.55 1.66 -3.45
CA ALA A 345 11.42 1.04 -2.46
C ALA A 345 10.77 0.95 -1.07
N PHE A 346 10.06 2.01 -0.63
CA PHE A 346 9.27 1.97 0.60
C PHE A 346 8.31 0.77 0.60
N SER A 347 7.58 0.56 -0.50
CA SER A 347 6.52 -0.45 -0.58
C SER A 347 7.03 -1.89 -0.61
N LEU A 348 8.28 -2.13 -0.99
CA LEU A 348 8.88 -3.47 -0.94
C LEU A 348 8.92 -4.03 0.50
N PHE A 349 9.10 -3.15 1.48
CA PHE A 349 9.19 -3.59 2.87
C PHE A 349 7.85 -4.10 3.43
N PRO A 350 6.72 -3.34 3.34
CA PRO A 350 5.41 -3.89 3.71
C PRO A 350 5.02 -5.10 2.85
N MET A 351 5.31 -5.10 1.56
CA MET A 351 5.03 -6.25 0.69
C MET A 351 5.73 -7.50 1.21
N GLY A 352 7.03 -7.45 1.49
CA GLY A 352 7.78 -8.61 2.00
C GLY A 352 7.33 -9.06 3.39
N VAL A 353 7.25 -8.13 4.36
CA VAL A 353 6.93 -8.46 5.75
C VAL A 353 5.48 -8.96 5.90
N LEU A 354 4.51 -8.29 5.29
CA LEU A 354 3.10 -8.67 5.44
C LEU A 354 2.76 -9.93 4.66
N SER A 355 3.39 -10.19 3.52
CA SER A 355 3.16 -11.44 2.78
C SER A 355 3.51 -12.67 3.58
N VAL A 356 4.50 -12.58 4.49
CA VAL A 356 4.91 -13.71 5.34
C VAL A 356 4.27 -13.66 6.73
N ALA A 357 4.06 -12.48 7.29
CA ALA A 357 3.67 -12.31 8.70
C ALA A 357 2.22 -11.84 8.91
N SER A 358 1.44 -11.63 7.85
CA SER A 358 0.05 -11.13 7.96
C SER A 358 -0.71 -11.37 6.64
N TYR A 359 -1.66 -10.49 6.35
CA TYR A 359 -2.39 -10.41 5.09
C TYR A 359 -1.88 -9.23 4.28
N PHE A 360 -1.42 -9.47 3.07
CA PHE A 360 -1.06 -8.40 2.16
C PHE A 360 -2.01 -8.38 0.96
N PHE A 361 -2.24 -9.52 0.33
CA PHE A 361 -3.05 -9.62 -0.88
C PHE A 361 -4.53 -9.97 -0.62
N GLU A 362 -4.87 -10.59 0.50
CA GLU A 362 -6.23 -11.02 0.83
C GLU A 362 -7.09 -9.95 1.52
N GLN A 363 -6.50 -8.85 1.97
CA GLN A 363 -7.23 -7.69 2.51
C GLN A 363 -7.04 -6.49 1.59
N SER A 364 -7.69 -6.55 0.43
CA SER A 364 -7.48 -5.63 -0.68
C SER A 364 -7.66 -4.16 -0.30
N TYR A 365 -8.61 -3.85 0.56
CA TYR A 365 -8.88 -2.47 0.96
C TYR A 365 -7.73 -1.81 1.72
N ILE A 366 -6.89 -2.59 2.44
CA ILE A 366 -5.71 -2.05 3.14
C ILE A 366 -4.59 -1.71 2.16
N ILE A 367 -4.40 -2.52 1.11
CA ILE A 367 -3.31 -2.30 0.15
C ILE A 367 -3.71 -1.38 -1.01
N LEU A 368 -4.98 -0.99 -1.13
CA LEU A 368 -5.44 -0.12 -2.21
C LEU A 368 -4.57 1.14 -2.41
N PRO A 369 -4.17 1.88 -1.35
CA PRO A 369 -3.29 3.04 -1.52
C PRO A 369 -1.92 2.68 -2.12
N ILE A 370 -1.38 1.51 -1.76
CA ILE A 370 -0.12 0.99 -2.30
C ILE A 370 -0.30 0.60 -3.76
N CYS A 371 -1.43 -0.03 -4.13
CA CYS A 371 -1.77 -0.37 -5.52
C CYS A 371 -1.92 0.86 -6.40
N VAL A 372 -2.51 1.95 -5.87
CA VAL A 372 -2.56 3.25 -6.56
C VAL A 372 -1.15 3.76 -6.82
N MET A 373 -0.31 3.76 -5.80
CA MET A 373 1.08 4.22 -5.93
C MET A 373 1.87 3.36 -6.93
N TRP A 374 1.75 2.03 -6.88
CA TRP A 374 2.39 1.13 -7.86
C TRP A 374 1.91 1.41 -9.27
N GLY A 375 0.59 1.53 -9.46
CA GLY A 375 0.00 1.83 -10.76
C GLY A 375 0.52 3.14 -11.33
N ILE A 376 0.51 4.20 -10.54
CA ILE A 376 1.01 5.52 -10.96
C ILE A 376 2.52 5.47 -11.26
N ALA A 377 3.32 4.90 -10.37
CA ALA A 377 4.77 4.88 -10.52
C ALA A 377 5.20 4.06 -11.75
N MET A 378 4.69 2.84 -11.89
CA MET A 378 5.04 1.95 -12.99
C MET A 378 4.43 2.42 -14.32
N GLY A 379 3.19 2.92 -14.31
CA GLY A 379 2.55 3.46 -15.50
C GLY A 379 3.28 4.70 -16.04
N SER A 380 3.61 5.65 -15.17
CA SER A 380 4.36 6.85 -15.56
C SER A 380 5.78 6.52 -16.04
N PHE A 381 6.43 5.51 -15.46
CA PHE A 381 7.74 5.05 -15.85
C PHE A 381 7.72 4.48 -17.28
N MET A 382 6.76 3.59 -17.57
CA MET A 382 6.61 2.99 -18.90
C MET A 382 6.09 3.97 -19.96
N GLY A 383 5.37 5.03 -19.57
CA GLY A 383 4.89 6.08 -20.48
C GLY A 383 6.00 7.01 -20.97
N ASN A 384 6.99 7.31 -20.12
CA ASN A 384 8.10 8.18 -20.47
C ASN A 384 9.05 7.56 -21.51
N ASP A 385 9.24 6.23 -21.52
CA ASP A 385 10.09 5.55 -22.49
C ASP A 385 9.59 5.71 -23.94
N HIS A 386 8.28 5.96 -24.11
CA HIS A 386 7.71 6.22 -25.45
C HIS A 386 7.85 7.69 -25.88
N ALA A 387 7.99 8.64 -24.96
CA ALA A 387 8.20 10.04 -25.29
C ALA A 387 9.66 10.30 -25.74
N ASP A 388 10.64 9.66 -25.10
CA ASP A 388 12.07 9.84 -25.40
C ASP A 388 12.49 9.07 -26.68
N SER A 389 11.83 7.96 -27.02
CA SER A 389 12.14 7.21 -28.24
C SER A 389 11.65 7.89 -29.54
N GLY A 390 10.68 8.82 -29.43
CA GLY A 390 10.20 9.62 -30.56
C GLY A 390 10.99 10.88 -30.85
N ASP A 391 11.80 11.35 -29.89
CA ASP A 391 12.54 12.64 -29.95
C ASP A 391 14.05 12.49 -29.82
N ALA A 392 14.60 11.28 -29.99
CA ALA A 392 16.04 11.01 -29.92
C ALA A 392 16.88 11.71 -31.04
N GLY A 393 16.22 12.59 -31.81
CA GLY A 393 16.86 13.48 -32.80
C GLY A 393 17.01 14.95 -32.37
N ARG A 394 16.40 15.36 -31.25
CA ARG A 394 16.48 16.77 -30.79
C ARG A 394 16.45 16.86 -29.27
N MET A 395 17.55 17.29 -28.72
CA MET A 395 17.80 17.85 -27.39
C MET A 395 18.69 17.01 -26.46
N GLN A 396 19.99 17.00 -26.77
CA GLN A 396 20.99 17.21 -25.72
C GLN A 396 20.93 18.68 -25.31
N GLY A 397 20.34 19.00 -24.18
CA GLY A 397 20.27 20.36 -23.67
C GLY A 397 19.40 20.45 -22.44
N SER A 398 20.04 20.40 -21.26
CA SER A 398 19.60 21.00 -19.98
C SER A 398 18.11 21.03 -19.66
N GLN A 399 17.58 20.04 -19.00
CA GLN A 399 16.46 20.24 -18.07
C GLN A 399 16.98 20.26 -16.62
N GLN A 400 17.48 21.40 -16.21
CA GLN A 400 17.49 21.80 -14.81
C GLN A 400 16.04 21.97 -14.35
N TYR A 401 15.62 21.13 -13.38
CA TYR A 401 14.34 21.28 -12.73
C TYR A 401 14.33 22.59 -11.92
N THR A 402 13.79 23.65 -12.52
CA THR A 402 13.44 24.88 -11.82
C THR A 402 12.17 24.61 -11.02
N TYR A 403 12.34 24.46 -9.72
CA TYR A 403 11.25 24.59 -8.76
C TYR A 403 10.81 26.07 -8.83
N THR A 404 9.64 26.34 -9.39
CA THR A 404 9.00 27.65 -9.30
C THR A 404 8.40 27.76 -7.89
N PRO A 405 8.97 28.55 -6.99
CA PRO A 405 8.30 28.85 -5.72
C PRO A 405 7.07 29.69 -6.04
N LEU A 406 5.97 29.41 -5.35
CA LEU A 406 4.76 30.26 -5.34
C LEU A 406 5.17 31.72 -5.14
N PRO A 407 4.61 32.68 -5.88
CA PRO A 407 4.92 34.09 -5.73
C PRO A 407 4.63 34.53 -4.29
N ALA A 408 5.66 35.04 -3.64
CA ALA A 408 5.51 35.71 -2.35
C ALA A 408 4.56 36.90 -2.54
N GLN A 409 3.47 36.90 -1.78
CA GLN A 409 2.61 38.09 -1.66
C GLN A 409 3.47 39.26 -1.24
N LYS A 410 3.69 40.23 -2.14
CA LYS A 410 4.22 41.54 -1.82
C LYS A 410 3.22 42.19 -0.87
N SER A 411 3.59 42.35 0.41
CA SER A 411 2.96 43.25 1.30
C SER A 411 3.32 44.68 0.84
N GLU A 412 2.38 45.36 0.20
CA GLU A 412 2.46 46.80 -0.02
C GLU A 412 2.42 47.51 1.33
N LYS A 413 3.58 47.94 1.83
CA LYS A 413 3.67 49.02 2.82
C LYS A 413 3.43 50.33 2.08
N LYS A 414 2.21 50.84 2.15
CA LYS A 414 1.96 52.29 1.95
C LYS A 414 2.71 53.06 3.00
N MET A 415 3.74 53.77 2.60
CA MET A 415 4.26 54.90 3.36
C MET A 415 3.30 56.07 3.11
N GLU A 416 2.54 56.45 4.12
CA GLU A 416 2.01 57.82 4.23
C GLU A 416 3.16 58.74 4.63
N GLN A 417 3.64 59.55 3.68
CA GLN A 417 4.29 60.84 3.92
C GLN A 417 3.25 61.89 3.63
N SER A 418 2.88 62.64 4.64
CA SER A 418 2.36 64.00 4.57
C SER A 418 2.76 64.73 5.83
N GLY A 419 3.61 65.69 5.68
CA GLY A 419 3.29 67.07 5.81
C GLY A 419 3.13 67.65 7.22
#